data_41bd1d509ac98e9086b0f0529f61a8f6
#
_entry.id   41bd1d509ac98e9086b0f0529f61a8f6
#
_cell.length_a   1.000
_cell.length_b   1.000
_cell.length_c   1.000
_cell.angle_alpha   90.00
_cell.angle_beta   90.00
_cell.angle_gamma   90.00
#
_symmetry.space_group_name_H-M   'P 1'
#
loop_
_entity.id
_entity.type
_entity.pdbx_description
1 polymer ?
#
loop_
_entity_poly.entity_id
_entity_poly.type
_entity_poly.pdbx_seq_one_letter_code
_entity_poly.pdbx_strand_id
1 'polypeptide(L)'
;MSEECTHDCSTCGKNCGERKEEFSFAAPLNAASKVGKVIAVASGKGGVGKSFVTTMLAVAAMKQGLKVGILDADITGPSIPKAFGLGNGCIQGADGIEPMVTTSGIRVISLNTLVEDPTDPVVWRGPVIAGMVKQFWSDVHWGELDVMFVDMPPGTGDVPLTVFQSLPVEGVVIVTSPQDLVELIVSKSVKMAGMMKKPVVGLVENMSYLKCPDCGKEIAVFGESKAEALAKKFSIPETVKPPINPSFASAIDVGAAETIEIPEFDAFAARVLG
;
A
#
# COMPACT_ATOMS: atom_id res chain seq x y z
N MET A 1 -21.26 -44.79 25.07
CA MET A 1 -20.11 -44.04 25.65
C MET A 1 -19.46 -43.29 24.53
N SER A 2 -19.74 -42.00 24.44
CA SER A 2 -19.14 -41.10 23.45
C SER A 2 -17.70 -40.82 23.84
N GLU A 3 -16.74 -41.28 23.05
CA GLU A 3 -15.34 -40.91 23.20
C GLU A 3 -15.25 -39.38 23.12
N GLU A 4 -14.72 -38.78 24.15
CA GLU A 4 -14.53 -37.33 24.26
C GLU A 4 -13.65 -36.83 23.09
N CYS A 5 -14.19 -35.93 22.32
CA CYS A 5 -13.45 -35.25 21.26
C CYS A 5 -12.48 -34.25 21.90
N THR A 6 -11.17 -34.40 21.64
CA THR A 6 -10.12 -33.52 22.17
C THR A 6 -10.08 -32.16 21.51
N HIS A 7 -10.96 -31.89 20.54
CA HIS A 7 -11.03 -30.66 19.73
C HIS A 7 -9.74 -30.24 19.00
N ASP A 8 -8.73 -31.11 18.95
CA ASP A 8 -7.54 -30.91 18.14
C ASP A 8 -7.72 -31.58 16.77
N CYS A 9 -8.15 -30.77 15.78
CA CYS A 9 -8.45 -31.24 14.43
C CYS A 9 -7.20 -31.47 13.58
N SER A 10 -6.03 -31.03 14.00
CA SER A 10 -4.78 -31.13 13.22
C SER A 10 -4.24 -32.58 13.13
N THR A 11 -4.56 -33.40 14.11
CA THR A 11 -4.11 -34.79 14.18
C THR A 11 -5.23 -35.82 14.09
N CYS A 12 -6.50 -35.38 14.01
CA CYS A 12 -7.66 -36.26 14.04
C CYS A 12 -8.02 -36.78 12.64
N GLY A 13 -7.91 -38.11 12.43
CA GLY A 13 -8.30 -38.81 11.18
C GLY A 13 -9.80 -39.10 11.03
N LYS A 14 -10.67 -38.66 11.96
CA LYS A 14 -12.13 -38.96 11.92
C LYS A 14 -12.87 -37.95 11.06
N ASN A 15 -13.86 -38.38 10.30
CA ASN A 15 -14.76 -37.54 9.53
C ASN A 15 -15.82 -36.98 10.47
N CYS A 16 -15.56 -35.77 11.01
CA CYS A 16 -16.42 -35.13 12.00
C CYS A 16 -17.21 -34.01 11.29
N GLY A 17 -18.55 -34.06 11.38
CA GLY A 17 -19.44 -33.02 10.82
C GLY A 17 -19.31 -31.64 11.48
N GLU A 18 -18.55 -31.53 12.58
CA GLU A 18 -18.23 -30.29 13.28
C GLU A 18 -16.84 -29.75 12.93
N ARG A 19 -16.15 -30.29 11.90
CA ARG A 19 -14.93 -29.66 11.41
C ARG A 19 -15.25 -28.23 11.01
N LYS A 20 -14.83 -27.27 11.79
CA LYS A 20 -14.83 -25.86 11.38
C LYS A 20 -13.90 -25.78 10.18
N GLU A 21 -14.46 -25.67 8.98
CA GLU A 21 -13.70 -25.16 7.87
C GLU A 21 -13.07 -23.86 8.35
N GLU A 22 -11.76 -23.73 8.31
CA GLU A 22 -11.11 -22.45 8.53
C GLU A 22 -11.66 -21.53 7.44
N PHE A 23 -12.55 -20.63 7.81
CA PHE A 23 -13.08 -19.62 6.92
C PHE A 23 -11.93 -18.76 6.46
N SER A 24 -11.38 -19.08 5.30
CA SER A 24 -10.39 -18.23 4.65
C SER A 24 -11.10 -17.02 4.07
N PHE A 25 -10.74 -15.85 4.54
CA PHE A 25 -11.19 -14.57 3.97
C PHE A 25 -10.41 -14.20 2.69
N ALA A 26 -9.43 -15.02 2.28
CA ALA A 26 -8.62 -14.79 1.10
C ALA A 26 -9.47 -14.72 -0.15
N ALA A 27 -9.34 -13.63 -0.90
CA ALA A 27 -9.97 -13.50 -2.20
C ALA A 27 -9.12 -14.24 -3.26
N PRO A 28 -9.75 -14.95 -4.21
CA PRO A 28 -9.00 -15.53 -5.33
C PRO A 28 -8.42 -14.42 -6.21
N LEU A 29 -7.23 -14.61 -6.71
CA LEU A 29 -6.67 -13.73 -7.73
C LEU A 29 -7.38 -13.99 -9.07
N ASN A 30 -7.51 -12.97 -9.92
CA ASN A 30 -7.96 -13.13 -11.29
C ASN A 30 -7.22 -14.29 -11.98
N ALA A 31 -7.95 -15.17 -12.65
CA ALA A 31 -7.42 -16.43 -13.17
C ALA A 31 -6.35 -16.26 -14.28
N ALA A 32 -6.40 -15.13 -15.01
CA ALA A 32 -5.42 -14.78 -16.04
C ALA A 32 -4.25 -13.93 -15.51
N SER A 33 -4.14 -13.81 -14.18
CA SER A 33 -3.14 -12.95 -13.55
C SER A 33 -2.19 -13.75 -12.67
N LYS A 34 -0.96 -13.23 -12.53
CA LYS A 34 0.06 -13.72 -11.61
C LYS A 34 0.72 -12.54 -10.92
N VAL A 35 0.68 -12.50 -9.60
CA VAL A 35 1.32 -11.47 -8.77
C VAL A 35 2.35 -12.13 -7.87
N GLY A 36 3.60 -11.67 -7.96
CA GLY A 36 4.71 -12.18 -7.16
C GLY A 36 4.60 -11.76 -5.71
N LYS A 37 4.98 -10.52 -5.40
CA LYS A 37 4.99 -9.97 -4.04
C LYS A 37 3.90 -8.90 -3.87
N VAL A 38 3.21 -8.88 -2.73
CA VAL A 38 2.24 -7.83 -2.39
C VAL A 38 2.70 -7.06 -1.17
N ILE A 39 2.93 -5.75 -1.33
CA ILE A 39 3.38 -4.84 -0.28
C ILE A 39 2.28 -3.82 0.02
N ALA A 40 1.79 -3.80 1.24
CA ALA A 40 0.82 -2.79 1.68
C ALA A 40 1.54 -1.52 2.16
N VAL A 41 1.04 -0.35 1.75
CA VAL A 41 1.53 0.95 2.22
C VAL A 41 0.49 1.54 3.15
N ALA A 42 0.85 1.70 4.40
CA ALA A 42 -0.03 2.09 5.49
C ALA A 42 0.40 3.38 6.16
N SER A 43 -0.54 4.12 6.69
CA SER A 43 -0.28 5.25 7.57
C SER A 43 -1.32 5.31 8.68
N GLY A 44 -0.89 5.67 9.88
CA GLY A 44 -1.84 5.84 10.99
C GLY A 44 -2.54 7.20 11.00
N LYS A 45 -2.18 8.12 10.08
CA LYS A 45 -2.72 9.48 9.95
C LYS A 45 -2.79 9.89 8.48
N GLY A 46 -3.81 10.66 8.13
CA GLY A 46 -3.90 11.30 6.81
C GLY A 46 -2.90 12.44 6.63
N GLY A 47 -2.58 12.78 5.38
CA GLY A 47 -1.73 13.93 5.04
C GLY A 47 -0.22 13.72 5.24
N VAL A 48 0.25 12.49 5.47
CA VAL A 48 1.69 12.18 5.59
C VAL A 48 2.36 11.88 4.24
N GLY A 49 1.61 11.94 3.14
CA GLY A 49 2.11 11.64 1.80
C GLY A 49 2.22 10.15 1.49
N LYS A 50 1.33 9.32 2.05
CA LYS A 50 1.27 7.87 1.82
C LYS A 50 1.22 7.53 0.32
N SER A 51 0.28 8.12 -0.42
CA SER A 51 0.12 7.87 -1.86
C SER A 51 1.32 8.35 -2.68
N PHE A 52 2.00 9.42 -2.27
CA PHE A 52 3.29 9.82 -2.84
C PHE A 52 4.34 8.72 -2.63
N VAL A 53 4.44 8.19 -1.41
CA VAL A 53 5.37 7.11 -1.09
C VAL A 53 5.03 5.85 -1.90
N THR A 54 3.75 5.48 -2.03
CA THR A 54 3.31 4.35 -2.87
C THR A 54 3.73 4.55 -4.32
N THR A 55 3.53 5.75 -4.87
CA THR A 55 3.95 6.13 -6.22
C THR A 55 5.47 5.99 -6.38
N MET A 56 6.25 6.51 -5.43
CA MET A 56 7.72 6.43 -5.51
C MET A 56 8.24 5.01 -5.35
N LEU A 57 7.63 4.16 -4.51
CA LEU A 57 7.97 2.74 -4.44
C LEU A 57 7.74 2.04 -5.78
N ALA A 58 6.62 2.33 -6.44
CA ALA A 58 6.30 1.76 -7.73
C ALA A 58 7.28 2.23 -8.82
N VAL A 59 7.61 3.52 -8.86
CA VAL A 59 8.60 4.08 -9.79
C VAL A 59 9.98 3.48 -9.55
N ALA A 60 10.41 3.36 -8.29
CA ALA A 60 11.69 2.77 -7.93
C ALA A 60 11.77 1.28 -8.32
N ALA A 61 10.70 0.51 -8.11
CA ALA A 61 10.63 -0.90 -8.52
C ALA A 61 10.67 -1.04 -10.07
N MET A 62 9.93 -0.19 -10.77
CA MET A 62 9.93 -0.15 -12.23
C MET A 62 11.34 0.17 -12.79
N LYS A 63 12.05 1.14 -12.19
CA LYS A 63 13.44 1.47 -12.57
C LYS A 63 14.41 0.30 -12.39
N GLN A 64 14.09 -0.66 -11.52
CA GLN A 64 14.85 -1.91 -11.35
C GLN A 64 14.45 -2.99 -12.37
N GLY A 65 13.56 -2.68 -13.31
CA GLY A 65 13.10 -3.60 -14.35
C GLY A 65 11.97 -4.54 -13.93
N LEU A 66 11.35 -4.30 -12.75
CA LEU A 66 10.23 -5.10 -12.28
C LEU A 66 8.91 -4.69 -12.96
N LYS A 67 8.04 -5.65 -13.19
CA LYS A 67 6.65 -5.44 -13.59
C LYS A 67 5.83 -5.06 -12.37
N VAL A 68 5.28 -3.85 -12.35
CA VAL A 68 4.69 -3.25 -11.16
C VAL A 68 3.20 -3.01 -11.31
N GLY A 69 2.43 -3.29 -10.25
CA GLY A 69 1.03 -2.91 -10.10
C GLY A 69 0.81 -2.00 -8.89
N ILE A 70 -0.18 -1.13 -8.98
CA ILE A 70 -0.69 -0.33 -7.85
C ILE A 70 -2.19 -0.56 -7.74
N LEU A 71 -2.62 -1.04 -6.57
CA LEU A 71 -4.01 -1.08 -6.16
C LEU A 71 -4.24 0.06 -5.17
N ASP A 72 -4.91 1.12 -5.63
CA ASP A 72 -5.26 2.28 -4.80
C ASP A 72 -6.61 2.03 -4.13
N ALA A 73 -6.58 1.77 -2.84
CA ALA A 73 -7.74 1.54 -1.98
C ALA A 73 -8.14 2.78 -1.17
N ASP A 74 -7.50 3.94 -1.37
CA ASP A 74 -7.82 5.19 -0.69
C ASP A 74 -8.78 6.04 -1.52
N ILE A 75 -10.05 6.06 -1.12
CA ILE A 75 -11.11 6.81 -1.81
C ILE A 75 -11.00 8.31 -1.59
N THR A 76 -10.27 8.75 -0.58
CA THR A 76 -10.31 10.14 -0.12
C THR A 76 -9.69 11.14 -1.08
N GLY A 77 -9.15 10.69 -2.22
CA GLY A 77 -8.67 11.54 -3.29
C GLY A 77 -8.02 10.73 -4.43
N PRO A 78 -8.15 11.15 -5.69
CA PRO A 78 -7.58 10.47 -6.86
C PRO A 78 -6.06 10.71 -6.96
N SER A 79 -5.32 10.47 -5.89
CA SER A 79 -3.91 10.86 -5.77
C SER A 79 -3.01 10.07 -6.72
N ILE A 80 -3.20 8.76 -6.81
CA ILE A 80 -2.35 7.88 -7.63
C ILE A 80 -2.58 8.08 -9.13
N PRO A 81 -3.82 8.03 -9.67
CA PRO A 81 -4.05 8.29 -11.09
C PRO A 81 -3.54 9.68 -11.51
N LYS A 82 -3.81 10.71 -10.70
CA LYS A 82 -3.34 12.07 -10.96
C LYS A 82 -1.81 12.15 -11.03
N ALA A 83 -1.11 11.48 -10.12
CA ALA A 83 0.35 11.50 -10.08
C ALA A 83 1.01 10.97 -11.37
N PHE A 84 0.34 10.06 -12.05
CA PHE A 84 0.79 9.49 -13.32
C PHE A 84 0.12 10.10 -14.56
N GLY A 85 -0.71 11.13 -14.41
CA GLY A 85 -1.43 11.74 -15.52
C GLY A 85 -2.45 10.81 -16.17
N LEU A 86 -2.95 9.81 -15.44
CA LEU A 86 -3.94 8.87 -15.93
C LEU A 86 -5.34 9.50 -15.91
N GLY A 87 -6.10 9.25 -16.97
CA GLY A 87 -7.49 9.70 -17.09
C GLY A 87 -8.45 8.89 -16.22
N ASN A 88 -9.74 9.09 -16.42
CA ASN A 88 -10.80 8.31 -15.78
C ASN A 88 -11.23 7.15 -16.70
N GLY A 89 -11.71 6.08 -16.07
CA GLY A 89 -12.32 4.95 -16.73
C GLY A 89 -11.41 3.74 -16.86
N CYS A 90 -11.97 2.59 -16.55
CA CYS A 90 -11.37 1.29 -16.81
C CYS A 90 -12.10 0.65 -17.99
N ILE A 91 -11.41 -0.14 -18.78
CA ILE A 91 -11.97 -0.83 -19.94
C ILE A 91 -12.27 -2.28 -19.53
N GLN A 92 -13.47 -2.77 -19.87
CA GLN A 92 -13.77 -4.19 -19.71
C GLN A 92 -13.09 -4.96 -20.85
N GLY A 93 -12.14 -5.82 -20.49
CA GLY A 93 -11.44 -6.73 -21.38
C GLY A 93 -12.06 -8.12 -21.42
N ALA A 94 -11.43 -9.05 -22.15
CA ALA A 94 -11.86 -10.44 -22.23
C ALA A 94 -11.60 -11.22 -20.93
N ASP A 95 -10.51 -10.90 -20.23
CA ASP A 95 -10.05 -11.59 -19.02
C ASP A 95 -10.38 -10.83 -17.73
N GLY A 96 -11.14 -9.75 -17.81
CA GLY A 96 -11.54 -8.93 -16.69
C GLY A 96 -11.43 -7.43 -16.96
N ILE A 97 -11.41 -6.64 -15.89
CA ILE A 97 -11.19 -5.19 -15.97
C ILE A 97 -9.73 -4.94 -16.29
N GLU A 98 -9.44 -4.20 -17.35
CA GLU A 98 -8.06 -3.81 -17.69
C GLU A 98 -7.64 -2.63 -16.82
N PRO A 99 -6.52 -2.74 -16.08
CA PRO A 99 -5.99 -1.62 -15.32
C PRO A 99 -5.46 -0.54 -16.27
N MET A 100 -5.44 0.70 -15.80
CA MET A 100 -4.74 1.76 -16.51
C MET A 100 -3.23 1.48 -16.50
N VAL A 101 -2.56 1.89 -17.57
CA VAL A 101 -1.11 1.67 -17.73
C VAL A 101 -0.41 3.00 -17.89
N THR A 102 0.61 3.25 -17.08
CA THR A 102 1.44 4.46 -17.18
C THR A 102 2.39 4.37 -18.37
N THR A 103 3.07 5.46 -18.67
CA THR A 103 4.05 5.51 -19.78
C THR A 103 5.16 4.48 -19.64
N SER A 104 5.60 4.20 -18.41
CA SER A 104 6.65 3.21 -18.12
C SER A 104 6.11 1.79 -17.90
N GLY A 105 4.79 1.56 -18.02
CA GLY A 105 4.19 0.24 -17.93
C GLY A 105 3.71 -0.16 -16.53
N ILE A 106 3.66 0.75 -15.55
CA ILE A 106 3.05 0.47 -14.25
C ILE A 106 1.53 0.33 -14.42
N ARG A 107 0.95 -0.75 -13.92
CA ARG A 107 -0.48 -1.02 -13.97
C ARG A 107 -1.18 -0.44 -12.74
N VAL A 108 -2.20 0.38 -12.94
CA VAL A 108 -2.88 1.11 -11.85
C VAL A 108 -4.37 0.87 -11.90
N ILE A 109 -4.96 0.52 -10.78
CA ILE A 109 -6.40 0.58 -10.54
C ILE A 109 -6.66 1.43 -9.30
N SER A 110 -7.65 2.30 -9.36
CA SER A 110 -8.07 3.13 -8.23
C SER A 110 -9.58 3.13 -8.11
N LEU A 111 -10.08 3.17 -6.88
CA LEU A 111 -11.50 3.35 -6.61
C LEU A 111 -12.06 4.62 -7.25
N ASN A 112 -11.24 5.66 -7.35
CA ASN A 112 -11.62 6.92 -7.95
C ASN A 112 -11.80 6.86 -9.48
N THR A 113 -11.23 5.85 -10.14
CA THR A 113 -11.37 5.68 -11.60
C THR A 113 -12.69 5.03 -12.01
N LEU A 114 -13.46 4.52 -11.06
CA LEU A 114 -14.80 3.96 -11.28
C LEU A 114 -15.91 4.99 -11.15
N VAL A 115 -15.60 6.19 -10.70
CA VAL A 115 -16.57 7.29 -10.57
C VAL A 115 -16.59 8.06 -11.88
N GLU A 116 -17.78 8.28 -12.45
CA GLU A 116 -17.94 9.00 -13.73
C GLU A 116 -17.49 10.46 -13.62
N ASP A 117 -17.82 11.13 -12.51
CA ASP A 117 -17.37 12.47 -12.21
C ASP A 117 -16.43 12.46 -10.99
N PRO A 118 -15.15 12.82 -11.15
CA PRO A 118 -14.19 12.83 -10.05
C PRO A 118 -14.52 13.89 -8.98
N THR A 119 -15.46 14.79 -9.24
CA THR A 119 -15.93 15.80 -8.27
C THR A 119 -17.11 15.29 -7.44
N ASP A 120 -17.73 14.18 -7.81
CA ASP A 120 -18.81 13.59 -7.06
C ASP A 120 -18.29 13.00 -5.72
N PRO A 121 -18.91 13.36 -4.59
CA PRO A 121 -18.51 12.81 -3.31
C PRO A 121 -18.87 11.32 -3.26
N VAL A 122 -17.84 10.49 -3.15
CA VAL A 122 -18.02 9.04 -2.97
C VAL A 122 -18.50 8.78 -1.54
N VAL A 123 -19.81 8.64 -1.34
CA VAL A 123 -20.44 8.37 -0.05
C VAL A 123 -20.62 6.85 0.14
N TRP A 124 -19.53 6.11 0.08
CA TRP A 124 -19.58 4.66 0.30
C TRP A 124 -19.23 4.32 1.75
N ARG A 125 -19.93 3.35 2.31
CA ARG A 125 -19.62 2.82 3.64
C ARG A 125 -18.43 1.86 3.57
N GLY A 126 -17.65 1.78 4.65
CA GLY A 126 -16.46 0.90 4.75
C GLY A 126 -16.64 -0.50 4.16
N PRO A 127 -17.73 -1.25 4.46
CA PRO A 127 -17.93 -2.58 3.87
C PRO A 127 -18.06 -2.62 2.35
N VAL A 128 -18.61 -1.58 1.72
CA VAL A 128 -18.71 -1.49 0.25
C VAL A 128 -17.34 -1.32 -0.35
N ILE A 129 -16.53 -0.41 0.20
CA ILE A 129 -15.16 -0.18 -0.23
C ILE A 129 -14.32 -1.44 -0.07
N ALA A 130 -14.44 -2.10 1.08
CA ALA A 130 -13.78 -3.35 1.37
C ALA A 130 -14.16 -4.45 0.34
N GLY A 131 -15.42 -4.51 -0.08
CA GLY A 131 -15.89 -5.38 -1.16
C GLY A 131 -15.23 -5.07 -2.49
N MET A 132 -15.10 -3.79 -2.84
CA MET A 132 -14.44 -3.36 -4.09
C MET A 132 -12.95 -3.66 -4.12
N VAL A 133 -12.25 -3.52 -3.01
CA VAL A 133 -10.84 -3.92 -2.93
C VAL A 133 -10.66 -5.40 -3.27
N LYS A 134 -11.59 -6.28 -2.79
CA LYS A 134 -11.59 -7.70 -3.17
C LYS A 134 -11.86 -7.89 -4.66
N GLN A 135 -12.83 -7.15 -5.20
CA GLN A 135 -13.14 -7.19 -6.64
C GLN A 135 -11.95 -6.70 -7.48
N PHE A 136 -11.22 -5.69 -7.07
CA PHE A 136 -10.00 -5.28 -7.77
C PHE A 136 -8.92 -6.37 -7.77
N TRP A 137 -8.89 -7.19 -6.74
CA TRP A 137 -7.98 -8.33 -6.73
C TRP A 137 -8.45 -9.46 -7.64
N SER A 138 -9.78 -9.77 -7.64
CA SER A 138 -10.35 -10.92 -8.37
C SER A 138 -10.74 -10.62 -9.81
N ASP A 139 -11.16 -9.40 -10.12
CA ASP A 139 -11.81 -9.08 -11.39
C ASP A 139 -10.91 -8.27 -12.33
N VAL A 140 -9.82 -7.67 -11.82
CA VAL A 140 -8.85 -6.94 -12.65
C VAL A 140 -7.84 -7.89 -13.27
N HIS A 141 -7.65 -7.76 -14.59
CA HIS A 141 -6.62 -8.49 -15.33
C HIS A 141 -5.24 -7.86 -15.11
N TRP A 142 -4.59 -8.27 -14.02
CA TRP A 142 -3.26 -7.77 -13.66
C TRP A 142 -2.14 -8.28 -14.57
N GLY A 143 -2.38 -9.39 -15.34
CA GLY A 143 -1.35 -10.10 -16.07
C GLY A 143 -0.24 -10.60 -15.17
N GLU A 144 1.01 -10.56 -15.62
CA GLU A 144 2.17 -10.91 -14.79
C GLU A 144 2.76 -9.67 -14.13
N LEU A 145 2.79 -9.67 -12.80
CA LEU A 145 3.45 -8.66 -11.97
C LEU A 145 4.50 -9.31 -11.07
N ASP A 146 5.66 -8.67 -10.94
CA ASP A 146 6.67 -9.05 -9.96
C ASP A 146 6.31 -8.52 -8.58
N VAL A 147 5.75 -7.30 -8.52
CA VAL A 147 5.31 -6.66 -7.28
C VAL A 147 4.04 -5.85 -7.46
N MET A 148 3.17 -5.90 -6.45
CA MET A 148 2.00 -5.03 -6.31
C MET A 148 2.11 -4.21 -5.04
N PHE A 149 1.94 -2.90 -5.14
CA PHE A 149 1.77 -2.01 -4.00
C PHE A 149 0.29 -1.72 -3.77
N VAL A 150 -0.15 -1.83 -2.53
CA VAL A 150 -1.53 -1.53 -2.14
C VAL A 150 -1.53 -0.24 -1.31
N ASP A 151 -2.04 0.85 -1.88
CA ASP A 151 -2.21 2.13 -1.17
C ASP A 151 -3.44 2.07 -0.29
N MET A 152 -3.26 1.98 1.03
CA MET A 152 -4.36 1.81 1.97
C MET A 152 -4.90 3.17 2.45
N PRO A 153 -6.18 3.30 2.78
CA PRO A 153 -6.66 4.50 3.48
C PRO A 153 -5.96 4.66 4.82
N PRO A 154 -5.85 5.90 5.35
CA PRO A 154 -5.21 6.13 6.64
C PRO A 154 -5.99 5.50 7.80
N GLY A 155 -5.27 5.11 8.84
CA GLY A 155 -5.84 4.54 10.05
C GLY A 155 -5.98 3.02 10.05
N THR A 156 -6.91 2.51 10.88
CA THR A 156 -7.05 1.08 11.21
C THR A 156 -8.49 0.58 11.00
N GLY A 157 -9.18 1.13 10.01
CA GLY A 157 -10.59 0.80 9.71
C GLY A 157 -10.79 -0.49 8.91
N ASP A 158 -11.98 -0.65 8.34
CA ASP A 158 -12.42 -1.87 7.65
C ASP A 158 -11.60 -2.20 6.40
N VAL A 159 -11.18 -1.20 5.64
CA VAL A 159 -10.43 -1.40 4.40
C VAL A 159 -9.03 -1.96 4.66
N PRO A 160 -8.19 -1.38 5.54
CA PRO A 160 -6.93 -2.00 5.96
C PRO A 160 -7.09 -3.44 6.46
N LEU A 161 -8.10 -3.72 7.28
CA LEU A 161 -8.37 -5.08 7.76
C LEU A 161 -8.70 -6.02 6.61
N THR A 162 -9.52 -5.59 5.66
CA THR A 162 -9.88 -6.40 4.49
C THR A 162 -8.67 -6.66 3.60
N VAL A 163 -7.81 -5.67 3.35
CA VAL A 163 -6.56 -5.87 2.60
C VAL A 163 -5.73 -6.96 3.26
N PHE A 164 -5.49 -6.89 4.57
CA PHE A 164 -4.68 -7.89 5.27
C PHE A 164 -5.31 -9.29 5.34
N GLN A 165 -6.64 -9.38 5.37
CA GLN A 165 -7.35 -10.66 5.45
C GLN A 165 -7.55 -11.32 4.09
N SER A 166 -7.71 -10.51 3.04
CA SER A 166 -8.16 -10.99 1.73
C SER A 166 -7.06 -11.04 0.68
N LEU A 167 -6.03 -10.19 0.78
CA LEU A 167 -4.90 -10.19 -0.13
C LEU A 167 -3.67 -10.89 0.50
N PRO A 168 -2.82 -11.52 -0.30
CA PRO A 168 -1.61 -12.20 0.17
C PRO A 168 -0.49 -11.20 0.50
N VAL A 169 -0.77 -10.23 1.38
CA VAL A 169 0.22 -9.22 1.78
C VAL A 169 1.41 -9.89 2.45
N GLU A 170 2.62 -9.66 1.93
CA GLU A 170 3.87 -10.22 2.44
C GLU A 170 4.67 -9.22 3.28
N GLY A 171 4.42 -7.93 3.11
CA GLY A 171 5.09 -6.89 3.88
C GLY A 171 4.28 -5.62 4.00
N VAL A 172 4.58 -4.83 5.01
CA VAL A 172 3.95 -3.52 5.25
C VAL A 172 5.02 -2.45 5.31
N VAL A 173 4.86 -1.40 4.50
CA VAL A 173 5.62 -0.15 4.62
C VAL A 173 4.77 0.84 5.38
N ILE A 174 5.28 1.35 6.50
CA ILE A 174 4.59 2.36 7.29
C ILE A 174 5.10 3.75 6.90
N VAL A 175 4.17 4.65 6.60
CA VAL A 175 4.47 6.05 6.23
C VAL A 175 4.06 6.97 7.38
N THR A 176 4.96 7.86 7.74
CA THR A 176 4.76 8.90 8.76
C THR A 176 5.45 10.20 8.36
N SER A 177 5.35 11.23 9.18
CA SER A 177 6.08 12.50 9.06
C SER A 177 6.53 12.95 10.44
N PRO A 178 7.62 13.78 10.58
CA PRO A 178 8.16 14.20 11.86
C PRO A 178 7.25 15.25 12.53
N GLN A 179 6.16 14.78 13.15
CA GLN A 179 5.19 15.60 13.87
C GLN A 179 4.95 15.04 15.26
N ASP A 180 4.30 15.81 16.12
CA ASP A 180 3.87 15.32 17.43
C ASP A 180 2.98 14.07 17.29
N LEU A 181 3.09 13.17 18.28
CA LEU A 181 2.38 11.88 18.32
C LEU A 181 2.83 10.83 17.29
N VAL A 182 3.92 11.06 16.54
CA VAL A 182 4.42 10.09 15.56
C VAL A 182 4.62 8.69 16.16
N GLU A 183 5.14 8.61 17.37
CA GLU A 183 5.36 7.34 18.06
C GLU A 183 4.06 6.58 18.31
N LEU A 184 3.01 7.26 18.76
CA LEU A 184 1.70 6.65 19.00
C LEU A 184 1.08 6.15 17.69
N ILE A 185 1.21 6.94 16.61
CA ILE A 185 0.68 6.65 15.30
C ILE A 185 1.38 5.42 14.69
N VAL A 186 2.71 5.40 14.70
CA VAL A 186 3.50 4.25 14.23
C VAL A 186 3.21 3.01 15.07
N SER A 187 3.12 3.14 16.41
CA SER A 187 2.75 2.03 17.31
C SER A 187 1.42 1.37 16.92
N LYS A 188 0.41 2.17 16.59
CA LYS A 188 -0.90 1.63 16.17
C LYS A 188 -0.79 0.83 14.86
N SER A 189 -0.08 1.36 13.88
CA SER A 189 0.12 0.69 12.59
C SER A 189 0.93 -0.61 12.74
N VAL A 190 2.00 -0.60 13.53
CA VAL A 190 2.81 -1.79 13.83
C VAL A 190 1.97 -2.85 14.56
N LYS A 191 1.19 -2.45 15.56
CA LYS A 191 0.31 -3.38 16.29
C LYS A 191 -0.73 -4.00 15.38
N MET A 192 -1.35 -3.22 14.49
CA MET A 192 -2.32 -3.74 13.52
C MET A 192 -1.66 -4.76 12.59
N ALA A 193 -0.51 -4.45 12.01
CA ALA A 193 0.25 -5.38 11.17
C ALA A 193 0.57 -6.69 11.94
N GLY A 194 1.02 -6.56 13.20
CA GLY A 194 1.31 -7.69 14.07
C GLY A 194 0.08 -8.56 14.38
N MET A 195 -1.08 -7.95 14.65
CA MET A 195 -2.35 -8.69 14.84
C MET A 195 -2.74 -9.47 13.59
N MET A 196 -2.43 -8.95 12.40
CA MET A 196 -2.66 -9.60 11.11
C MET A 196 -1.50 -10.53 10.69
N LYS A 197 -0.49 -10.72 11.55
CA LYS A 197 0.70 -11.55 11.29
C LYS A 197 1.46 -11.11 10.02
N LYS A 198 1.48 -9.79 9.73
CA LYS A 198 2.18 -9.23 8.58
C LYS A 198 3.44 -8.50 9.06
N PRO A 199 4.63 -8.82 8.51
CA PRO A 199 5.86 -8.13 8.88
C PRO A 199 5.86 -6.68 8.42
N VAL A 200 6.38 -5.77 9.25
CA VAL A 200 6.69 -4.41 8.84
C VAL A 200 8.09 -4.42 8.26
N VAL A 201 8.19 -4.20 6.94
CA VAL A 201 9.43 -4.29 6.18
C VAL A 201 10.14 -2.95 6.01
N GLY A 202 9.43 -1.84 6.24
CA GLY A 202 10.03 -0.51 6.11
C GLY A 202 9.24 0.58 6.82
N LEU A 203 9.95 1.65 7.19
CA LEU A 203 9.42 2.90 7.74
C LEU A 203 9.88 4.07 6.89
N VAL A 204 8.94 4.83 6.34
CA VAL A 204 9.21 6.07 5.61
C VAL A 204 8.76 7.25 6.46
N GLU A 205 9.72 8.05 6.91
CA GLU A 205 9.42 9.35 7.52
C GLU A 205 9.48 10.41 6.43
N ASN A 206 8.36 10.60 5.74
CA ASN A 206 8.23 11.57 4.67
C ASN A 206 8.26 13.01 5.20
N MET A 207 8.68 13.96 4.37
CA MET A 207 8.81 15.38 4.75
C MET A 207 9.75 15.60 5.95
N SER A 208 10.81 14.80 6.05
CA SER A 208 11.74 14.80 7.19
C SER A 208 12.50 16.11 7.33
N TYR A 209 12.90 16.70 6.23
CA TYR A 209 13.66 17.95 6.21
C TYR A 209 13.44 18.72 4.90
N LEU A 210 13.77 19.99 4.93
CA LEU A 210 13.90 20.85 3.74
C LEU A 210 15.38 21.15 3.55
N LYS A 211 15.90 20.97 2.35
CA LYS A 211 17.26 21.38 2.00
C LYS A 211 17.24 22.83 1.53
N CYS A 212 17.98 23.69 2.22
CA CYS A 212 18.08 25.10 1.82
C CYS A 212 18.69 25.21 0.41
N PRO A 213 18.03 25.91 -0.53
CA PRO A 213 18.52 26.03 -1.89
C PRO A 213 19.84 26.81 -1.98
N ASP A 214 20.13 27.75 -1.05
CA ASP A 214 21.29 28.61 -1.10
C ASP A 214 22.54 27.96 -0.51
N CYS A 215 22.41 27.26 0.65
CA CYS A 215 23.57 26.75 1.38
C CYS A 215 23.55 25.22 1.60
N GLY A 216 22.52 24.52 1.16
CA GLY A 216 22.39 23.07 1.28
C GLY A 216 22.11 22.56 2.71
N LYS A 217 21.97 23.43 3.70
CA LYS A 217 21.68 23.06 5.09
C LYS A 217 20.32 22.38 5.18
N GLU A 218 20.26 21.26 5.90
CA GLU A 218 18.98 20.60 6.21
C GLU A 218 18.27 21.33 7.37
N ILE A 219 16.98 21.58 7.17
CA ILE A 219 16.12 22.27 8.11
C ILE A 219 14.99 21.34 8.50
N ALA A 220 14.89 20.97 9.76
CA ALA A 220 13.84 20.12 10.33
C ALA A 220 12.54 20.96 10.50
N VAL A 221 11.77 21.09 9.42
CA VAL A 221 10.57 21.96 9.36
C VAL A 221 9.50 21.54 10.38
N PHE A 222 9.34 20.24 10.57
CA PHE A 222 8.33 19.67 11.46
C PHE A 222 8.91 19.10 12.75
N GLY A 223 10.16 19.41 13.08
CA GLY A 223 10.88 18.90 14.23
C GLY A 223 11.89 17.81 13.89
N GLU A 224 12.63 17.37 14.90
CA GLU A 224 13.68 16.37 14.74
C GLU A 224 13.13 15.01 14.34
N SER A 225 13.83 14.32 13.44
CA SER A 225 13.49 12.99 13.00
C SER A 225 13.50 11.98 14.14
N LYS A 226 12.46 11.14 14.21
CA LYS A 226 12.36 10.02 15.15
C LYS A 226 12.41 8.65 14.43
N ALA A 227 12.61 8.63 13.12
CA ALA A 227 12.52 7.42 12.30
C ALA A 227 13.43 6.30 12.80
N GLU A 228 14.70 6.58 13.03
CA GLU A 228 15.69 5.57 13.46
C GLU A 228 15.40 5.01 14.86
N ALA A 229 14.99 5.90 15.78
CA ALA A 229 14.59 5.47 17.13
C ALA A 229 13.36 4.56 17.10
N LEU A 230 12.39 4.90 16.26
CA LEU A 230 11.17 4.09 16.06
C LEU A 230 11.48 2.77 15.37
N ALA A 231 12.29 2.78 14.31
CA ALA A 231 12.70 1.56 13.63
C ALA A 231 13.42 0.60 14.59
N LYS A 232 14.34 1.10 15.39
CA LYS A 232 15.00 0.30 16.44
C LYS A 232 14.00 -0.24 17.46
N LYS A 233 13.08 0.62 17.95
CA LYS A 233 12.06 0.23 18.94
C LYS A 233 11.15 -0.89 18.45
N PHE A 234 10.77 -0.87 17.19
CA PHE A 234 9.83 -1.82 16.60
C PHE A 234 10.49 -2.89 15.73
N SER A 235 11.84 -2.94 15.72
CA SER A 235 12.62 -3.88 14.90
C SER A 235 12.27 -3.83 13.42
N ILE A 236 12.04 -2.62 12.89
CA ILE A 236 11.78 -2.39 11.47
C ILE A 236 13.14 -2.36 10.75
N PRO A 237 13.37 -3.21 9.74
CA PRO A 237 14.70 -3.38 9.15
C PRO A 237 15.15 -2.18 8.34
N GLU A 238 14.24 -1.52 7.62
CA GLU A 238 14.58 -0.48 6.65
C GLU A 238 13.91 0.85 6.97
N THR A 239 14.67 1.94 6.79
CA THR A 239 14.16 3.31 6.96
C THR A 239 14.64 4.21 5.82
N VAL A 240 13.80 5.20 5.47
CA VAL A 240 14.17 6.28 4.56
C VAL A 240 13.49 7.58 4.99
N LYS A 241 14.17 8.70 4.77
CA LYS A 241 13.73 10.05 5.17
C LYS A 241 13.70 11.00 3.97
N PRO A 242 12.68 10.91 3.08
CA PRO A 242 12.58 11.81 1.93
C PRO A 242 12.43 13.28 2.37
N PRO A 243 13.04 14.22 1.65
CA PRO A 243 12.94 15.65 1.93
C PRO A 243 11.59 16.23 1.51
N ILE A 244 11.29 17.40 2.04
CA ILE A 244 10.32 18.31 1.43
C ILE A 244 10.98 18.90 0.18
N ASN A 245 10.36 18.69 -0.97
CA ASN A 245 10.82 19.30 -2.22
C ASN A 245 9.62 19.79 -3.05
N PRO A 246 9.49 21.10 -3.29
CA PRO A 246 8.39 21.65 -4.08
C PRO A 246 8.32 21.09 -5.51
N SER A 247 9.46 20.67 -6.10
CA SER A 247 9.48 20.09 -7.44
C SER A 247 8.73 18.76 -7.49
N PHE A 248 8.69 17.98 -6.39
CA PHE A 248 7.93 16.74 -6.34
C PHE A 248 6.42 17.00 -6.45
N ALA A 249 5.92 18.00 -5.71
CA ALA A 249 4.52 18.39 -5.80
C ALA A 249 4.17 18.87 -7.22
N SER A 250 5.02 19.71 -7.82
CA SER A 250 4.83 20.19 -9.20
C SER A 250 4.82 19.04 -10.21
N ALA A 251 5.70 18.06 -10.08
CA ALA A 251 5.71 16.88 -10.96
C ALA A 251 4.44 16.03 -10.80
N ILE A 252 3.98 15.81 -9.57
CA ILE A 252 2.72 15.11 -9.28
C ILE A 252 1.52 15.83 -9.88
N ASP A 253 1.48 17.17 -9.76
CA ASP A 253 0.35 17.99 -10.25
C ASP A 253 0.19 17.94 -11.77
N VAL A 254 1.29 17.74 -12.51
CA VAL A 254 1.27 17.61 -13.98
C VAL A 254 1.29 16.16 -14.45
N GLY A 255 1.16 15.19 -13.53
CA GLY A 255 1.13 13.76 -13.88
C GLY A 255 2.47 13.16 -14.30
N ALA A 256 3.57 13.75 -13.88
CA ALA A 256 4.93 13.37 -14.25
C ALA A 256 5.71 12.68 -13.12
N ALA A 257 5.04 11.89 -12.29
CA ALA A 257 5.65 11.21 -11.15
C ALA A 257 6.87 10.35 -11.52
N GLU A 258 6.86 9.77 -12.71
CA GLU A 258 7.94 8.90 -13.22
C GLU A 258 9.26 9.65 -13.47
N THR A 259 9.23 11.00 -13.50
CA THR A 259 10.43 11.84 -13.66
C THR A 259 11.10 12.21 -12.33
N ILE A 260 10.45 11.87 -11.21
CA ILE A 260 11.01 12.16 -9.88
C ILE A 260 12.16 11.21 -9.58
N GLU A 261 13.28 11.79 -9.13
CA GLU A 261 14.46 11.05 -8.71
C GLU A 261 14.75 11.28 -7.23
N ILE A 262 14.81 10.19 -6.48
CA ILE A 262 15.15 10.17 -5.05
C ILE A 262 16.05 8.95 -4.81
N PRO A 263 17.37 9.09 -4.98
CA PRO A 263 18.30 7.94 -4.94
C PRO A 263 18.22 7.14 -3.63
N GLU A 264 18.00 7.80 -2.50
CA GLU A 264 17.84 7.14 -1.19
C GLU A 264 16.58 6.27 -1.17
N PHE A 265 15.55 6.68 -1.92
CA PHE A 265 14.30 5.95 -2.02
C PHE A 265 14.44 4.74 -2.94
N ASP A 266 15.18 4.86 -4.04
CA ASP A 266 15.48 3.74 -4.94
C ASP A 266 16.24 2.63 -4.19
N ALA A 267 17.25 3.01 -3.37
CA ALA A 267 17.97 2.08 -2.51
C ALA A 267 17.08 1.44 -1.43
N PHE A 268 16.18 2.22 -0.81
CA PHE A 268 15.22 1.70 0.15
C PHE A 268 14.26 0.69 -0.48
N ALA A 269 13.70 1.01 -1.64
CA ALA A 269 12.80 0.11 -2.37
C ALA A 269 13.47 -1.22 -2.71
N ALA A 270 14.74 -1.19 -3.17
CA ALA A 270 15.51 -2.39 -3.46
C ALA A 270 15.62 -3.31 -2.23
N ARG A 271 15.92 -2.75 -1.04
CA ARG A 271 16.02 -3.53 0.20
C ARG A 271 14.69 -4.06 0.72
N VAL A 272 13.59 -3.31 0.54
CA VAL A 272 12.23 -3.74 0.91
C VAL A 272 11.74 -4.87 0.01
N LEU A 273 12.15 -4.86 -1.24
CA LEU A 273 11.74 -5.87 -2.21
C LEU A 273 12.59 -7.14 -2.14
N GLY A 274 13.81 -7.06 -1.65
CA GLY A 274 14.72 -8.18 -1.39
C GLY A 274 15.40 -8.67 -2.63
#